data_1886a326ce2ac26e7fd499864c5e09d3
#
_entry.id   1886a326ce2ac26e7fd499864c5e09d3
#
_cell.length_a   1.000
_cell.length_b   1.000
_cell.length_c   1.000
_cell.angle_alpha   90.00
_cell.angle_beta   90.00
_cell.angle_gamma   90.00
#
_symmetry.space_group_name_H-M   'P 1'
#
loop_
_entity.id
_entity.type
_entity.pdbx_description
1 polymer ?
#
loop_
_entity_poly.entity_id
_entity_poly.type
_entity_poly.pdbx_seq_one_letter_code
_entity_poly.pdbx_strand_id
1 'polypeptide(L)'
;MNSFLNRIYRYLIPSALLILFAAGNGIAQENLKSAEKIPYKQFLDNIEQQLPELRKNRIQVEKAKNTLYGAGSAEDVNLSAESAYSKTDVFSQGASLEKKDFSSKIGLTKKIAQTGTEISTGAGYNRTEYEAEGSAAYHYPSLYVKFNQSLLKNAFGIVDRYAVNDAKMQYDIQKLREIETDKTDINYYKKLYFTWIEYREELKLLNSYITGAKQIEETVKSRFKSGMVNSADLYSASAIVLKYQVAYEVLNTDMNALRTELNIFFKDKNIIPDDDEFPAFYTTSMTSEYQGIPFDRTRNAEIFRLTKNNLKYTADVSENKLLPQLDLVGEYTKKSADVSFSKSTENLNSTDYYLGFSFTHPLQNTESRSKLDETKLAIDEINSEYSISDNSYKKSLGAIISNHKDAERILALREKRIEILNAKYRFELQKYQQSQLDLQTVIDTAIEVTNERISVIQLKKQIIENYIDYSDLTEMP
;
A
#
# COMPACT_ATOMS: atom_id res chain seq x y z
N MET A 1 10.72 17.73 12.54
CA MET A 1 11.64 18.80 12.99
C MET A 1 12.54 19.34 11.87
N ASN A 2 12.85 18.57 10.82
CA ASN A 2 13.69 19.06 9.70
C ASN A 2 12.94 19.79 8.57
N SER A 3 11.60 19.70 8.47
CA SER A 3 10.83 20.41 7.44
C SER A 3 10.48 21.85 7.83
N PHE A 4 10.42 22.14 9.11
CA PHE A 4 10.10 23.49 9.63
C PHE A 4 11.30 24.46 9.52
N LEU A 5 12.51 23.96 9.73
CA LEU A 5 13.75 24.74 9.58
C LEU A 5 14.11 25.01 8.12
N ASN A 6 13.76 24.14 7.18
CA ASN A 6 14.01 24.35 5.76
C ASN A 6 13.09 25.41 5.11
N ARG A 7 11.91 25.70 5.68
CA ARG A 7 11.05 26.78 5.19
C ARG A 7 11.54 28.17 5.63
N ILE A 8 12.10 28.30 6.84
CA ILE A 8 12.63 29.57 7.33
C ILE A 8 13.92 29.96 6.60
N TYR A 9 14.77 29.03 6.19
CA TYR A 9 16.00 29.29 5.41
C TYR A 9 15.76 29.64 3.94
N ARG A 10 14.58 29.37 3.37
CA ARG A 10 14.25 29.75 1.98
C ARG A 10 13.93 31.24 1.79
N TYR A 11 13.70 31.98 2.87
CA TYR A 11 13.40 33.42 2.80
C TYR A 11 14.59 34.34 3.03
N LEU A 12 15.79 33.79 3.24
CA LEU A 12 17.03 34.57 3.43
C LEU A 12 18.08 34.00 2.49
N ILE A 13 18.27 34.61 1.34
CA ILE A 13 19.50 34.68 0.51
C ILE A 13 19.14 34.84 -1.00
N PRO A 14 20.07 35.39 -1.76
CA PRO A 14 20.10 36.70 -2.32
C PRO A 14 20.22 36.71 -3.86
N SER A 15 20.03 37.90 -4.37
CA SER A 15 20.71 38.46 -5.56
C SER A 15 21.28 37.48 -6.61
N ALA A 16 20.69 37.48 -7.74
CA ALA A 16 21.20 37.59 -9.11
C ALA A 16 20.32 36.79 -10.08
N LEU A 17 19.34 37.44 -10.67
CA LEU A 17 19.10 37.38 -12.12
C LEU A 17 18.13 38.48 -12.51
N LEU A 18 18.73 39.60 -12.94
CA LEU A 18 18.10 40.60 -13.80
C LEU A 18 18.01 39.94 -15.17
N ILE A 19 16.79 39.70 -15.72
CA ILE A 19 16.51 39.79 -17.16
C ILE A 19 14.98 39.70 -17.39
N LEU A 20 14.47 40.76 -18.06
CA LEU A 20 13.25 40.84 -18.86
C LEU A 20 11.88 40.75 -18.19
N PHE A 21 11.38 41.88 -17.75
CA PHE A 21 9.95 42.14 -17.65
C PHE A 21 9.50 43.07 -18.78
N ALA A 22 8.78 42.49 -19.73
CA ALA A 22 7.87 43.23 -20.58
C ALA A 22 6.66 42.34 -20.91
N ALA A 23 5.48 42.88 -20.66
CA ALA A 23 4.18 42.42 -21.11
C ALA A 23 3.56 41.15 -20.42
N GLY A 24 2.64 41.39 -19.47
CA GLY A 24 1.79 40.33 -18.91
C GLY A 24 0.73 40.76 -17.90
N ASN A 25 0.31 42.03 -17.91
CA ASN A 25 -0.65 42.55 -16.90
C ASN A 25 -2.14 42.36 -17.25
N GLY A 26 -2.52 41.40 -18.09
CA GLY A 26 -3.91 41.28 -18.54
C GLY A 26 -4.60 39.91 -18.36
N ILE A 27 -3.88 38.85 -18.02
CA ILE A 27 -4.45 37.49 -18.19
C ILE A 27 -4.88 36.84 -16.86
N ALA A 28 -4.38 37.28 -15.70
CA ALA A 28 -4.65 36.62 -14.43
C ALA A 28 -6.04 36.88 -13.81
N GLN A 29 -6.72 37.96 -14.18
CA GLN A 29 -8.03 38.34 -13.61
C GLN A 29 -9.25 37.78 -14.37
N GLU A 30 -9.09 37.40 -15.63
CA GLU A 30 -10.21 36.90 -16.45
C GLU A 30 -10.52 35.40 -16.23
N ASN A 31 -9.54 34.60 -15.79
CA ASN A 31 -9.72 33.15 -15.62
C ASN A 31 -10.38 32.73 -14.28
N LEU A 32 -10.54 33.62 -13.31
CA LEU A 32 -11.18 33.30 -12.03
C LEU A 32 -12.72 33.38 -12.06
N LYS A 33 -13.29 34.01 -13.07
CA LYS A 33 -14.76 34.16 -13.18
C LYS A 33 -15.51 32.93 -13.69
N SER A 34 -14.81 31.89 -14.16
CA SER A 34 -15.44 30.65 -14.67
C SER A 34 -14.90 29.36 -14.01
N ALA A 35 -14.19 29.47 -12.89
CA ALA A 35 -13.70 28.30 -12.18
C ALA A 35 -14.82 27.60 -11.45
N GLU A 36 -14.96 26.28 -11.65
CA GLU A 36 -15.94 25.42 -10.97
C GLU A 36 -15.46 25.14 -9.56
N LYS A 37 -16.28 25.44 -8.54
CA LYS A 37 -16.00 25.05 -7.16
C LYS A 37 -16.16 23.54 -7.02
N ILE A 38 -15.18 22.86 -6.46
CA ILE A 38 -15.23 21.43 -6.20
C ILE A 38 -15.32 21.17 -4.70
N PRO A 39 -16.43 20.57 -4.21
CA PRO A 39 -16.56 20.15 -2.83
C PRO A 39 -15.56 19.04 -2.48
N TYR A 40 -15.15 18.96 -1.20
CA TYR A 40 -14.18 17.98 -0.69
C TYR A 40 -14.54 16.54 -1.07
N LYS A 41 -15.80 16.15 -0.90
CA LYS A 41 -16.25 14.80 -1.24
C LYS A 41 -16.06 14.50 -2.73
N GLN A 42 -16.51 15.40 -3.60
CA GLN A 42 -16.36 15.23 -5.06
C GLN A 42 -14.90 15.22 -5.48
N PHE A 43 -14.04 15.99 -4.81
CA PHE A 43 -12.61 15.97 -5.01
C PHE A 43 -12.03 14.57 -4.73
N LEU A 44 -12.35 13.99 -3.55
CA LEU A 44 -11.87 12.66 -3.18
C LEU A 44 -12.42 11.58 -4.12
N ASP A 45 -13.72 11.60 -4.45
CA ASP A 45 -14.33 10.63 -5.36
C ASP A 45 -13.60 10.60 -6.73
N ASN A 46 -13.19 11.77 -7.25
CA ASN A 46 -12.43 11.85 -8.50
C ASN A 46 -11.00 11.29 -8.36
N ILE A 47 -10.33 11.56 -7.25
CA ILE A 47 -9.01 11.01 -6.96
C ILE A 47 -9.08 9.47 -6.87
N GLU A 48 -10.01 8.94 -6.07
CA GLU A 48 -10.18 7.50 -5.87
C GLU A 48 -10.45 6.73 -7.15
N GLN A 49 -11.18 7.34 -8.09
CA GLN A 49 -11.48 6.72 -9.38
C GLN A 49 -10.29 6.70 -10.35
N GLN A 50 -9.37 7.65 -10.24
CA GLN A 50 -8.32 7.85 -11.23
C GLN A 50 -6.91 7.55 -10.71
N LEU A 51 -6.72 7.41 -9.38
CA LEU A 51 -5.42 7.19 -8.76
C LEU A 51 -4.86 5.80 -9.16
N PRO A 52 -3.72 5.74 -9.90
CA PRO A 52 -3.16 4.48 -10.36
C PRO A 52 -2.68 3.58 -9.22
N GLU A 53 -2.29 4.16 -8.08
CA GLU A 53 -1.85 3.47 -6.87
C GLU A 53 -2.95 2.58 -6.32
N LEU A 54 -4.19 3.05 -6.23
CA LEU A 54 -5.34 2.25 -5.77
C LEU A 54 -5.61 1.08 -6.72
N ARG A 55 -5.48 1.32 -8.04
CA ARG A 55 -5.59 0.24 -9.02
C ARG A 55 -4.48 -0.79 -8.85
N LYS A 56 -3.25 -0.35 -8.61
CA LYS A 56 -2.10 -1.24 -8.34
C LYS A 56 -2.35 -2.09 -7.10
N ASN A 57 -2.86 -1.49 -6.02
CA ASN A 57 -3.14 -2.19 -4.77
C ASN A 57 -4.23 -3.25 -4.96
N ARG A 58 -5.32 -2.95 -5.66
CA ARG A 58 -6.36 -3.93 -6.06
C ARG A 58 -5.78 -5.08 -6.88
N ILE A 59 -4.88 -4.80 -7.83
CA ILE A 59 -4.21 -5.84 -8.61
C ILE A 59 -3.39 -6.78 -7.71
N GLN A 60 -2.76 -6.29 -6.63
CA GLN A 60 -2.04 -7.16 -5.69
C GLN A 60 -3.00 -8.12 -4.96
N VAL A 61 -4.18 -7.66 -4.57
CA VAL A 61 -5.22 -8.52 -3.98
C VAL A 61 -5.71 -9.57 -4.99
N GLU A 62 -5.95 -9.18 -6.25
CA GLU A 62 -6.33 -10.11 -7.30
C GLU A 62 -5.23 -11.14 -7.59
N LYS A 63 -3.96 -10.75 -7.54
CA LYS A 63 -2.83 -11.68 -7.63
C LYS A 63 -2.83 -12.68 -6.48
N ALA A 64 -3.00 -12.20 -5.24
CA ALA A 64 -3.08 -13.08 -4.07
C ALA A 64 -4.26 -14.05 -4.16
N LYS A 65 -5.43 -13.60 -4.64
CA LYS A 65 -6.60 -14.43 -4.92
C LYS A 65 -6.31 -15.50 -5.97
N ASN A 66 -5.59 -15.12 -7.03
CA ASN A 66 -5.21 -16.07 -8.08
C ASN A 66 -4.18 -17.09 -7.57
N THR A 67 -3.25 -16.67 -6.70
CA THR A 67 -2.33 -17.58 -6.00
C THR A 67 -3.11 -18.58 -5.13
N LEU A 68 -4.14 -18.12 -4.41
CA LEU A 68 -5.01 -19.00 -3.64
C LEU A 68 -5.75 -20.01 -4.53
N TYR A 69 -6.26 -19.57 -5.68
CA TYR A 69 -6.89 -20.46 -6.66
C TYR A 69 -5.88 -21.51 -7.16
N GLY A 70 -4.67 -21.06 -7.55
CA GLY A 70 -3.60 -21.95 -8.00
C GLY A 70 -3.09 -22.93 -6.94
N ALA A 71 -3.13 -22.54 -5.65
CA ALA A 71 -2.74 -23.42 -4.55
C ALA A 71 -3.63 -24.68 -4.43
N GLY A 72 -4.88 -24.61 -4.91
CA GLY A 72 -5.80 -25.76 -4.98
C GLY A 72 -5.42 -26.80 -6.04
N SER A 73 -4.48 -26.49 -6.95
CA SER A 73 -4.09 -27.38 -8.05
C SER A 73 -3.45 -28.72 -7.59
N ALA A 74 -3.04 -28.80 -6.33
CA ALA A 74 -2.58 -30.07 -5.74
C ALA A 74 -3.66 -31.18 -5.75
N GLU A 75 -4.93 -30.81 -5.81
CA GLU A 75 -6.07 -31.73 -5.91
C GLU A 75 -6.58 -31.93 -7.34
N ASP A 76 -5.93 -31.35 -8.33
CA ASP A 76 -6.31 -31.54 -9.74
C ASP A 76 -6.08 -32.99 -10.16
N VAL A 77 -6.93 -33.45 -11.07
CA VAL A 77 -6.75 -34.75 -11.69
C VAL A 77 -5.66 -34.68 -12.74
N ASN A 78 -4.58 -35.40 -12.52
CA ASN A 78 -3.45 -35.47 -13.44
C ASN A 78 -3.62 -36.67 -14.38
N LEU A 79 -3.62 -36.42 -15.69
CA LEU A 79 -3.49 -37.43 -16.72
C LEU A 79 -2.03 -37.60 -17.06
N SER A 80 -1.52 -38.84 -16.95
CA SER A 80 -0.18 -39.19 -17.39
C SER A 80 -0.26 -40.26 -18.48
N ALA A 81 0.60 -40.12 -19.49
CA ALA A 81 0.81 -41.14 -20.52
C ALA A 81 2.31 -41.31 -20.71
N GLU A 82 2.75 -42.55 -20.65
CA GLU A 82 4.14 -42.96 -20.81
C GLU A 82 4.23 -44.11 -21.82
N SER A 83 5.22 -44.06 -22.68
CA SER A 83 5.55 -45.13 -23.62
C SER A 83 7.04 -45.31 -23.70
N ALA A 84 7.48 -46.54 -23.54
CA ALA A 84 8.90 -46.84 -23.54
C ALA A 84 9.16 -48.10 -24.38
N TYR A 85 10.30 -48.12 -25.08
CA TYR A 85 10.88 -49.31 -25.74
C TYR A 85 12.24 -49.53 -25.14
N SER A 86 12.47 -50.80 -24.76
CA SER A 86 13.82 -51.20 -24.30
C SER A 86 14.26 -52.48 -24.98
N LYS A 87 15.53 -52.61 -25.21
CA LYS A 87 16.22 -53.77 -25.71
C LYS A 87 17.29 -54.17 -24.70
N THR A 88 17.27 -55.37 -24.18
CA THR A 88 18.15 -55.82 -23.11
C THR A 88 18.63 -57.26 -23.40
N ASP A 89 19.93 -57.51 -23.22
CA ASP A 89 20.46 -58.84 -23.26
C ASP A 89 20.21 -59.55 -21.91
N VAL A 90 19.51 -60.67 -21.95
CA VAL A 90 19.21 -61.51 -20.79
C VAL A 90 20.05 -62.75 -20.87
N PHE A 91 20.87 -62.98 -19.84
CA PHE A 91 21.67 -64.22 -19.74
C PHE A 91 20.84 -65.31 -19.05
N SER A 92 20.58 -66.37 -19.78
CA SER A 92 19.85 -67.55 -19.24
C SER A 92 20.58 -68.81 -19.68
N GLN A 93 20.93 -69.68 -18.73
CA GLN A 93 21.58 -70.99 -18.95
C GLN A 93 22.84 -70.92 -19.83
N GLY A 94 23.63 -69.81 -19.67
CA GLY A 94 24.89 -69.66 -20.42
C GLY A 94 24.76 -69.11 -21.85
N ALA A 95 23.56 -68.79 -22.31
CA ALA A 95 23.34 -68.11 -23.59
C ALA A 95 22.79 -66.68 -23.34
N SER A 96 23.22 -65.74 -24.18
CA SER A 96 22.61 -64.40 -24.23
C SER A 96 21.41 -64.45 -25.15
N LEU A 97 20.25 -64.01 -24.62
CA LEU A 97 19.00 -63.84 -25.39
C LEU A 97 18.68 -62.34 -25.42
N GLU A 98 18.44 -61.82 -26.59
CA GLU A 98 17.94 -60.44 -26.73
C GLU A 98 16.46 -60.40 -26.36
N LYS A 99 16.12 -59.53 -25.38
CA LYS A 99 14.77 -59.25 -24.96
C LYS A 99 14.36 -57.87 -25.43
N LYS A 100 13.26 -57.78 -26.13
CA LYS A 100 12.62 -56.52 -26.59
C LYS A 100 11.34 -56.29 -25.80
N ASP A 101 11.28 -55.21 -25.05
CA ASP A 101 10.10 -54.82 -24.30
C ASP A 101 9.57 -53.49 -24.86
N PHE A 102 8.27 -53.42 -25.14
CA PHE A 102 7.51 -52.23 -25.37
C PHE A 102 6.48 -52.09 -24.25
N SER A 103 6.49 -50.94 -23.56
CA SER A 103 5.52 -50.60 -22.53
C SER A 103 4.80 -49.35 -22.86
N SER A 104 3.51 -49.30 -22.63
CA SER A 104 2.69 -48.09 -22.72
C SER A 104 1.72 -48.06 -21.53
N LYS A 105 1.61 -46.92 -20.88
CA LYS A 105 0.77 -46.72 -19.70
C LYS A 105 0.04 -45.41 -19.81
N ILE A 106 -1.25 -45.40 -19.51
CA ILE A 106 -2.04 -44.18 -19.35
C ILE A 106 -2.72 -44.21 -17.97
N GLY A 107 -2.72 -43.13 -17.25
CA GLY A 107 -3.27 -43.11 -15.90
C GLY A 107 -3.79 -41.75 -15.49
N LEU A 108 -4.75 -41.79 -14.57
CA LEU A 108 -5.29 -40.62 -13.88
C LEU A 108 -4.86 -40.73 -12.41
N THR A 109 -4.36 -39.64 -11.87
CA THR A 109 -3.99 -39.52 -10.46
C THR A 109 -4.68 -38.34 -9.83
N LYS A 110 -5.28 -38.55 -8.64
CA LYS A 110 -5.88 -37.49 -7.84
C LYS A 110 -5.40 -37.58 -6.40
N LYS A 111 -5.00 -36.44 -5.84
CA LYS A 111 -4.78 -36.29 -4.40
C LYS A 111 -6.02 -35.80 -3.70
N ILE A 112 -6.23 -36.28 -2.47
CA ILE A 112 -7.27 -35.82 -1.54
C ILE A 112 -6.52 -35.19 -0.37
N ALA A 113 -6.31 -33.86 -0.45
CA ALA A 113 -5.50 -33.12 0.52
C ALA A 113 -6.05 -33.17 1.94
N GLN A 114 -7.35 -33.41 2.13
CA GLN A 114 -7.97 -33.48 3.44
C GLN A 114 -7.55 -34.71 4.26
N THR A 115 -7.20 -35.79 3.58
CA THR A 115 -6.84 -37.09 4.22
C THR A 115 -5.39 -37.46 4.02
N GLY A 116 -4.66 -36.79 3.08
CA GLY A 116 -3.32 -37.18 2.66
C GLY A 116 -3.33 -38.50 1.84
N THR A 117 -4.43 -38.78 1.09
CA THR A 117 -4.62 -39.94 0.24
C THR A 117 -4.32 -39.56 -1.21
N GLU A 118 -3.61 -40.45 -1.92
CA GLU A 118 -3.47 -40.38 -3.36
C GLU A 118 -4.11 -41.61 -4.02
N ILE A 119 -4.97 -41.39 -5.00
CA ILE A 119 -5.62 -42.44 -5.77
C ILE A 119 -5.18 -42.33 -7.22
N SER A 120 -4.72 -43.47 -7.78
CA SER A 120 -4.34 -43.54 -9.19
C SER A 120 -5.11 -44.73 -9.84
N THR A 121 -5.58 -44.51 -11.06
CA THR A 121 -6.22 -45.57 -11.88
C THR A 121 -5.74 -45.41 -13.33
N GLY A 122 -5.66 -46.54 -14.03
CA GLY A 122 -5.21 -46.48 -15.41
C GLY A 122 -5.18 -47.83 -16.12
N ALA A 123 -4.72 -47.77 -17.35
CA ALA A 123 -4.45 -48.92 -18.19
C ALA A 123 -2.97 -48.99 -18.60
N GLY A 124 -2.47 -50.19 -18.61
CA GLY A 124 -1.10 -50.49 -19.09
C GLY A 124 -1.13 -51.54 -20.20
N TYR A 125 -0.15 -51.48 -21.02
CA TYR A 125 0.10 -52.51 -22.03
C TYR A 125 1.60 -52.73 -22.13
N ASN A 126 2.03 -53.98 -21.98
CA ASN A 126 3.39 -54.42 -22.19
C ASN A 126 3.43 -55.47 -23.31
N ARG A 127 4.41 -55.37 -24.21
CA ARG A 127 4.76 -56.40 -25.20
C ARG A 127 6.20 -56.81 -24.98
N THR A 128 6.39 -58.13 -24.70
CA THR A 128 7.70 -58.73 -24.50
C THR A 128 7.96 -59.73 -25.60
N GLU A 129 9.14 -59.63 -26.23
CA GLU A 129 9.59 -60.54 -27.28
C GLU A 129 11.04 -60.96 -26.97
N TYR A 130 11.31 -62.27 -27.07
CA TYR A 130 12.65 -62.81 -26.93
C TYR A 130 13.15 -63.22 -28.32
N GLU A 131 14.36 -62.82 -28.69
CA GLU A 131 14.97 -63.18 -29.97
C GLU A 131 15.55 -64.62 -29.87
N ALA A 132 14.70 -65.60 -29.92
CA ALA A 132 15.06 -67.01 -29.98
C ALA A 132 14.20 -67.70 -31.07
N GLU A 133 14.78 -68.73 -31.70
CA GLU A 133 14.13 -69.46 -32.78
C GLU A 133 12.80 -70.03 -32.29
N GLY A 134 11.68 -69.63 -32.92
CA GLY A 134 10.33 -70.04 -32.54
C GLY A 134 9.67 -69.27 -31.39
N SER A 135 10.27 -68.20 -30.86
CA SER A 135 9.65 -67.41 -29.79
C SER A 135 8.59 -66.48 -30.32
N ALA A 136 7.43 -66.44 -29.65
CA ALA A 136 6.34 -65.51 -29.95
C ALA A 136 6.40 -64.31 -29.03
N ALA A 137 5.95 -63.16 -29.50
CA ALA A 137 5.75 -61.99 -28.65
C ALA A 137 4.56 -62.17 -27.74
N TYR A 138 4.69 -61.84 -26.46
CA TYR A 138 3.63 -61.88 -25.46
C TYR A 138 3.07 -60.48 -25.24
N HIS A 139 1.75 -60.38 -25.14
CA HIS A 139 0.99 -59.18 -24.93
C HIS A 139 0.39 -59.20 -23.51
N TYR A 140 0.64 -58.12 -22.72
CA TYR A 140 0.22 -57.99 -21.33
C TYR A 140 -0.61 -56.70 -21.13
N PRO A 141 -1.88 -56.68 -21.52
CA PRO A 141 -2.74 -55.59 -21.15
C PRO A 141 -3.10 -55.67 -19.67
N SER A 142 -3.25 -54.50 -19.03
CA SER A 142 -3.58 -54.37 -17.60
C SER A 142 -4.47 -53.17 -17.32
N LEU A 143 -5.33 -53.31 -16.30
CA LEU A 143 -6.06 -52.21 -15.67
C LEU A 143 -5.68 -52.20 -14.20
N TYR A 144 -5.39 -51.02 -13.65
CA TYR A 144 -4.99 -50.92 -12.25
C TYR A 144 -5.73 -49.81 -11.52
N VAL A 145 -5.92 -50.01 -10.20
CA VAL A 145 -6.31 -49.00 -9.24
C VAL A 145 -5.30 -49.07 -8.08
N LYS A 146 -4.70 -47.95 -7.76
CA LYS A 146 -3.71 -47.81 -6.68
C LYS A 146 -4.17 -46.75 -5.72
N PHE A 147 -3.99 -46.96 -4.42
CA PHE A 147 -4.11 -45.93 -3.40
C PHE A 147 -2.85 -45.86 -2.54
N ASN A 148 -2.53 -44.66 -2.08
CA ASN A 148 -1.47 -44.41 -1.13
C ASN A 148 -2.01 -43.51 -0.03
N GLN A 149 -1.96 -43.98 1.24
CA GLN A 149 -2.46 -43.26 2.41
C GLN A 149 -1.31 -42.96 3.36
N SER A 150 -1.03 -41.68 3.58
CA SER A 150 -0.06 -41.30 4.58
C SER A 150 -0.59 -41.46 6.01
N LEU A 151 0.19 -42.16 6.87
CA LEU A 151 -0.21 -42.51 8.23
C LEU A 151 0.50 -41.71 9.32
N LEU A 152 1.74 -41.21 9.07
CA LEU A 152 2.51 -40.37 10.00
C LEU A 152 2.82 -39.02 9.41
N LYS A 153 3.89 -38.89 8.62
CA LYS A 153 4.16 -37.67 7.88
C LYS A 153 3.01 -37.42 6.92
N ASN A 154 2.47 -36.20 6.94
CA ASN A 154 1.29 -35.84 6.16
C ASN A 154 -0.02 -36.60 6.55
N ALA A 155 -0.09 -37.20 7.75
CA ALA A 155 -1.33 -37.77 8.25
C ALA A 155 -2.41 -36.69 8.27
N PHE A 156 -3.63 -37.06 7.84
CA PHE A 156 -4.75 -36.14 7.66
C PHE A 156 -4.43 -34.95 6.74
N GLY A 157 -3.44 -35.08 5.84
CA GLY A 157 -3.12 -34.10 4.80
C GLY A 157 -2.60 -32.75 5.28
N ILE A 158 -1.98 -32.68 6.45
CA ILE A 158 -1.48 -31.40 7.01
C ILE A 158 -0.46 -30.73 6.08
N VAL A 159 0.41 -31.51 5.41
CA VAL A 159 1.39 -31.01 4.45
C VAL A 159 0.73 -30.62 3.13
N ASP A 160 -0.21 -31.44 2.64
CA ASP A 160 -0.91 -31.19 1.37
C ASP A 160 -1.79 -29.93 1.44
N ARG A 161 -2.43 -29.69 2.59
CA ARG A 161 -3.25 -28.47 2.82
C ARG A 161 -2.45 -27.22 3.08
N TYR A 162 -1.13 -27.34 3.30
CA TYR A 162 -0.29 -26.20 3.65
C TYR A 162 -0.36 -25.10 2.60
N ALA A 163 -0.18 -25.42 1.34
CA ALA A 163 -0.17 -24.42 0.26
C ALA A 163 -1.48 -23.63 0.17
N VAL A 164 -2.63 -24.29 0.33
CA VAL A 164 -3.95 -23.65 0.28
C VAL A 164 -4.16 -22.77 1.51
N ASN A 165 -3.80 -23.25 2.70
CA ASN A 165 -4.00 -22.49 3.94
C ASN A 165 -3.06 -21.28 3.99
N ASP A 166 -1.80 -21.43 3.59
CA ASP A 166 -0.86 -20.32 3.50
C ASP A 166 -1.33 -19.27 2.49
N ALA A 167 -1.72 -19.69 1.28
CA ALA A 167 -2.23 -18.78 0.26
C ALA A 167 -3.51 -18.05 0.70
N LYS A 168 -4.39 -18.73 1.47
CA LYS A 168 -5.58 -18.10 2.04
C LYS A 168 -5.22 -17.02 3.06
N MET A 169 -4.31 -17.32 3.98
CA MET A 169 -3.87 -16.34 4.97
C MET A 169 -3.15 -15.15 4.31
N GLN A 170 -2.32 -15.40 3.30
CA GLN A 170 -1.68 -14.34 2.52
C GLN A 170 -2.70 -13.47 1.77
N TYR A 171 -3.75 -14.07 1.21
CA TYR A 171 -4.84 -13.32 0.59
C TYR A 171 -5.57 -12.42 1.59
N ASP A 172 -5.88 -12.94 2.79
CA ASP A 172 -6.57 -12.15 3.83
C ASP A 172 -5.67 -11.01 4.35
N ILE A 173 -4.37 -11.27 4.54
CA ILE A 173 -3.38 -10.23 4.89
C ILE A 173 -3.30 -9.17 3.79
N GLN A 174 -3.26 -9.58 2.51
CA GLN A 174 -3.13 -8.64 1.40
C GLN A 174 -4.36 -7.73 1.26
N LYS A 175 -5.57 -8.22 1.59
CA LYS A 175 -6.78 -7.38 1.64
C LYS A 175 -6.68 -6.28 2.71
N LEU A 176 -6.18 -6.62 3.90
CA LEU A 176 -5.99 -5.62 4.95
C LEU A 176 -4.90 -4.61 4.58
N ARG A 177 -3.81 -5.07 3.94
CA ARG A 177 -2.74 -4.20 3.45
C ARG A 177 -3.21 -3.26 2.34
N GLU A 178 -4.08 -3.72 1.43
CA GLU A 178 -4.69 -2.86 0.42
C GLU A 178 -5.37 -1.67 1.10
N ILE A 179 -6.24 -1.92 2.08
CA ILE A 179 -6.97 -0.86 2.78
C ILE A 179 -6.00 0.12 3.47
N GLU A 180 -4.96 -0.36 4.14
CA GLU A 180 -3.97 0.50 4.81
C GLU A 180 -3.17 1.35 3.81
N THR A 181 -2.78 0.76 2.68
CA THR A 181 -2.03 1.47 1.65
C THR A 181 -2.91 2.50 0.95
N ASP A 182 -4.14 2.12 0.58
CA ASP A 182 -5.12 3.01 -0.05
C ASP A 182 -5.41 4.23 0.83
N LYS A 183 -5.55 4.03 2.15
CA LYS A 183 -5.73 5.13 3.10
C LYS A 183 -4.53 6.08 3.11
N THR A 184 -3.32 5.55 3.15
CA THR A 184 -2.10 6.37 3.14
C THR A 184 -2.03 7.22 1.87
N ASP A 185 -2.31 6.61 0.71
CA ASP A 185 -2.32 7.30 -0.58
C ASP A 185 -3.42 8.39 -0.62
N ILE A 186 -4.64 8.08 -0.17
CA ILE A 186 -5.76 9.02 -0.14
C ILE A 186 -5.51 10.16 0.86
N ASN A 187 -4.91 9.89 2.03
CA ASN A 187 -4.63 10.91 3.04
C ASN A 187 -3.66 12.00 2.55
N TYR A 188 -2.73 11.66 1.67
CA TYR A 188 -1.92 12.66 1.00
C TYR A 188 -2.80 13.68 0.26
N TYR A 189 -3.78 13.23 -0.53
CA TYR A 189 -4.69 14.11 -1.28
C TYR A 189 -5.68 14.84 -0.39
N LYS A 190 -6.14 14.23 0.71
CA LYS A 190 -6.95 14.93 1.73
C LYS A 190 -6.22 16.16 2.25
N LYS A 191 -4.96 16.01 2.64
CA LYS A 191 -4.12 17.13 3.11
C LYS A 191 -3.84 18.14 2.00
N LEU A 192 -3.63 17.66 0.77
CA LEU A 192 -3.40 18.52 -0.39
C LEU A 192 -4.59 19.43 -0.69
N TYR A 193 -5.83 18.94 -0.53
CA TYR A 193 -7.03 19.76 -0.65
C TYR A 193 -7.05 20.93 0.33
N PHE A 194 -6.71 20.68 1.60
CA PHE A 194 -6.66 21.74 2.61
C PHE A 194 -5.45 22.68 2.43
N THR A 195 -4.34 22.18 1.88
CA THR A 195 -3.21 23.04 1.45
C THR A 195 -3.63 23.96 0.30
N TRP A 196 -4.48 23.48 -0.59
CA TRP A 196 -5.03 24.32 -1.67
C TRP A 196 -5.93 25.45 -1.13
N ILE A 197 -6.77 25.14 -0.13
CA ILE A 197 -7.58 26.16 0.54
C ILE A 197 -6.69 27.16 1.29
N GLU A 198 -5.69 26.67 2.04
CA GLU A 198 -4.70 27.52 2.74
C GLU A 198 -4.09 28.55 1.78
N TYR A 199 -3.56 28.11 0.66
CA TYR A 199 -2.93 29.01 -0.33
C TYR A 199 -3.92 30.05 -0.86
N ARG A 200 -5.14 29.66 -1.12
CA ARG A 200 -6.18 30.61 -1.56
C ARG A 200 -6.52 31.65 -0.52
N GLU A 201 -6.69 31.24 0.73
CA GLU A 201 -6.97 32.18 1.82
C GLU A 201 -5.80 33.14 2.07
N GLU A 202 -4.56 32.64 2.02
CA GLU A 202 -3.38 33.49 2.13
C GLU A 202 -3.25 34.46 0.95
N LEU A 203 -3.54 34.02 -0.29
CA LEU A 203 -3.55 34.91 -1.47
C LEU A 203 -4.61 36.01 -1.37
N LYS A 204 -5.81 35.69 -0.90
CA LYS A 204 -6.87 36.69 -0.63
C LYS A 204 -6.38 37.71 0.40
N LEU A 205 -5.76 37.22 1.47
CA LEU A 205 -5.22 38.06 2.53
C LEU A 205 -4.11 38.97 2.02
N LEU A 206 -3.12 38.43 1.31
CA LEU A 206 -2.01 39.21 0.72
C LEU A 206 -2.51 40.28 -0.27
N ASN A 207 -3.50 39.96 -1.11
CA ASN A 207 -4.10 40.90 -2.04
C ASN A 207 -4.78 42.08 -1.30
N SER A 208 -5.43 41.80 -0.15
CA SER A 208 -6.01 42.84 0.68
C SER A 208 -4.92 43.78 1.27
N TYR A 209 -3.76 43.23 1.65
CA TYR A 209 -2.63 43.99 2.15
C TYR A 209 -1.90 44.79 1.05
N ILE A 210 -1.77 44.22 -0.15
CA ILE A 210 -1.27 44.96 -1.32
C ILE A 210 -2.14 46.21 -1.57
N THR A 211 -3.45 46.05 -1.51
CA THR A 211 -4.43 47.12 -1.69
C THR A 211 -4.24 48.22 -0.61
N GLY A 212 -4.16 47.82 0.67
CA GLY A 212 -3.95 48.72 1.78
C GLY A 212 -2.59 49.44 1.71
N ALA A 213 -1.52 48.71 1.37
CA ALA A 213 -0.18 49.27 1.21
C ALA A 213 -0.11 50.29 0.05
N LYS A 214 -0.81 50.06 -1.07
CA LYS A 214 -0.93 51.03 -2.17
C LYS A 214 -1.66 52.29 -1.73
N GLN A 215 -2.70 52.23 -0.90
CA GLN A 215 -3.38 53.39 -0.35
C GLN A 215 -2.43 54.23 0.55
N ILE A 216 -1.62 53.54 1.37
CA ILE A 216 -0.60 54.21 2.18
C ILE A 216 0.43 54.91 1.27
N GLU A 217 0.94 54.19 0.27
CA GLU A 217 1.90 54.74 -0.70
C GLU A 217 1.38 55.98 -1.40
N GLU A 218 0.14 56.00 -1.88
CA GLU A 218 -0.48 57.17 -2.51
C GLU A 218 -0.63 58.35 -1.52
N THR A 219 -0.97 58.06 -0.26
CA THR A 219 -1.03 59.09 0.80
C THR A 219 0.34 59.69 1.04
N VAL A 220 1.37 58.85 1.14
CA VAL A 220 2.77 59.29 1.34
C VAL A 220 3.28 60.11 0.13
N LYS A 221 2.99 59.69 -1.11
CA LYS A 221 3.31 60.41 -2.33
C LYS A 221 2.70 61.82 -2.34
N SER A 222 1.42 61.96 -1.92
CA SER A 222 0.75 63.24 -1.81
C SER A 222 1.42 64.15 -0.77
N ARG A 223 1.75 63.61 0.41
CA ARG A 223 2.42 64.32 1.49
C ARG A 223 3.88 64.75 1.11
N PHE A 224 4.58 63.89 0.37
CA PHE A 224 5.90 64.20 -0.15
C PHE A 224 5.86 65.39 -1.13
N LYS A 225 4.88 65.39 -2.07
CA LYS A 225 4.69 66.52 -2.98
C LYS A 225 4.41 67.82 -2.27
N SER A 226 3.77 67.78 -1.09
CA SER A 226 3.48 68.94 -0.25
C SER A 226 4.64 69.28 0.72
N GLY A 227 5.78 68.60 0.67
CA GLY A 227 6.91 68.79 1.54
C GLY A 227 6.71 68.38 3.00
N MET A 228 5.69 67.57 3.29
CA MET A 228 5.35 67.17 4.65
C MET A 228 6.11 65.95 5.13
N VAL A 229 6.66 65.12 4.23
CA VAL A 229 7.44 63.91 4.50
C VAL A 229 8.69 63.88 3.63
N ASN A 230 9.70 63.13 4.03
CA ASN A 230 10.97 62.98 3.31
C ASN A 230 10.94 61.86 2.27
N SER A 231 12.02 61.72 1.48
CA SER A 231 12.16 60.68 0.48
C SER A 231 12.30 59.29 1.07
N ALA A 232 12.81 59.14 2.31
CA ALA A 232 12.90 57.86 2.99
C ALA A 232 11.53 57.26 3.27
N ASP A 233 10.56 58.09 3.69
CA ASP A 233 9.17 57.67 3.89
C ASP A 233 8.53 57.19 2.58
N LEU A 234 8.80 57.86 1.47
CA LEU A 234 8.31 57.46 0.15
C LEU A 234 8.88 56.11 -0.28
N TYR A 235 10.19 55.93 -0.11
CA TYR A 235 10.82 54.62 -0.43
C TYR A 235 10.34 53.47 0.49
N SER A 236 10.14 53.75 1.79
CA SER A 236 9.56 52.77 2.73
C SER A 236 8.16 52.37 2.33
N ALA A 237 7.31 53.32 1.93
CA ALA A 237 5.95 53.03 1.46
C ALA A 237 5.95 52.21 0.16
N SER A 238 6.85 52.50 -0.79
CA SER A 238 6.99 51.71 -2.01
C SER A 238 7.56 50.29 -1.72
N ALA A 239 8.52 50.20 -0.80
CA ALA A 239 9.13 48.91 -0.43
C ALA A 239 8.13 47.91 0.18
N ILE A 240 7.18 48.39 1.02
CA ILE A 240 6.14 47.52 1.61
C ILE A 240 5.16 46.96 0.56
N VAL A 241 4.81 47.79 -0.45
CA VAL A 241 3.98 47.31 -1.59
C VAL A 241 4.72 46.20 -2.32
N LEU A 242 5.99 46.41 -2.69
CA LEU A 242 6.78 45.39 -3.37
C LEU A 242 6.95 44.11 -2.51
N LYS A 243 7.16 44.26 -1.20
CA LYS A 243 7.25 43.11 -0.27
C LYS A 243 6.03 42.21 -0.35
N TYR A 244 4.83 42.79 -0.29
CA TYR A 244 3.60 42.01 -0.37
C TYR A 244 3.34 41.44 -1.77
N GLN A 245 3.73 42.17 -2.84
CA GLN A 245 3.67 41.67 -4.20
C GLN A 245 4.57 40.46 -4.41
N VAL A 246 5.81 40.52 -3.94
CA VAL A 246 6.75 39.37 -4.00
C VAL A 246 6.19 38.19 -3.23
N ALA A 247 5.66 38.38 -2.01
CA ALA A 247 5.04 37.30 -1.24
C ALA A 247 3.85 36.68 -1.98
N TYR A 248 3.01 37.49 -2.61
CA TYR A 248 1.89 37.04 -3.43
C TYR A 248 2.36 36.17 -4.62
N GLU A 249 3.37 36.64 -5.38
CA GLU A 249 3.85 35.89 -6.54
C GLU A 249 4.53 34.57 -6.17
N VAL A 250 5.26 34.51 -5.05
CA VAL A 250 5.86 33.28 -4.54
C VAL A 250 4.75 32.28 -4.20
N LEU A 251 3.76 32.70 -3.43
CA LEU A 251 2.64 31.82 -3.04
C LEU A 251 1.79 31.40 -4.26
N ASN A 252 1.59 32.30 -5.22
CA ASN A 252 0.89 32.01 -6.46
C ASN A 252 1.65 30.96 -7.31
N THR A 253 2.96 30.98 -7.28
CA THR A 253 3.81 29.97 -7.92
C THR A 253 3.60 28.60 -7.25
N ASP A 254 3.60 28.54 -5.91
CA ASP A 254 3.36 27.31 -5.16
C ASP A 254 1.92 26.76 -5.44
N MET A 255 0.93 27.64 -5.49
CA MET A 255 -0.44 27.27 -5.85
C MET A 255 -0.54 26.74 -7.28
N ASN A 256 0.17 27.32 -8.24
CA ASN A 256 0.18 26.83 -9.61
C ASN A 256 0.88 25.48 -9.75
N ALA A 257 1.93 25.21 -8.97
CA ALA A 257 2.56 23.89 -8.89
C ALA A 257 1.56 22.84 -8.40
N LEU A 258 0.84 23.14 -7.31
CA LEU A 258 -0.21 22.28 -6.77
C LEU A 258 -1.33 22.04 -7.79
N ARG A 259 -1.80 23.09 -8.46
CA ARG A 259 -2.82 22.93 -9.53
C ARG A 259 -2.33 22.05 -10.67
N THR A 260 -1.06 22.15 -11.05
CA THR A 260 -0.48 21.29 -12.10
C THR A 260 -0.48 19.83 -11.67
N GLU A 261 -0.17 19.52 -10.42
CA GLU A 261 -0.27 18.18 -9.85
C GLU A 261 -1.72 17.65 -9.89
N LEU A 262 -2.68 18.47 -9.49
CA LEU A 262 -4.09 18.08 -9.47
C LEU A 262 -4.73 17.97 -10.85
N ASN A 263 -4.27 18.71 -11.85
CA ASN A 263 -4.81 18.68 -13.21
C ASN A 263 -4.78 17.29 -13.85
N ILE A 264 -3.86 16.42 -13.42
CA ILE A 264 -3.79 15.02 -13.86
C ILE A 264 -5.13 14.30 -13.63
N PHE A 265 -5.81 14.63 -12.52
CA PHE A 265 -7.08 14.00 -12.13
C PHE A 265 -8.33 14.73 -12.65
N PHE A 266 -8.20 15.97 -13.05
CA PHE A 266 -9.34 16.81 -13.43
C PHE A 266 -9.37 17.21 -14.91
N LYS A 267 -8.49 16.65 -15.74
CA LYS A 267 -8.48 16.79 -17.22
C LYS A 267 -8.57 18.25 -17.66
N ASP A 268 -7.68 19.09 -17.14
CA ASP A 268 -7.57 20.53 -17.47
C ASP A 268 -8.83 21.37 -17.19
N LYS A 269 -9.75 20.88 -16.37
CA LYS A 269 -10.85 21.72 -15.90
C LYS A 269 -10.30 22.83 -15.01
N ASN A 270 -10.80 24.04 -15.21
CA ASN A 270 -10.48 25.15 -14.33
C ASN A 270 -11.29 25.02 -13.02
N ILE A 271 -10.72 24.29 -12.04
CA ILE A 271 -11.36 24.01 -10.75
C ILE A 271 -10.71 24.81 -9.63
N ILE A 272 -11.49 25.04 -8.59
CA ILE A 272 -11.04 25.62 -7.32
C ILE A 272 -11.67 24.84 -6.16
N PRO A 273 -11.00 24.73 -5.01
CA PRO A 273 -11.62 24.07 -3.85
C PRO A 273 -12.79 24.90 -3.33
N ASP A 274 -13.74 24.24 -2.68
CA ASP A 274 -14.82 24.93 -2.00
C ASP A 274 -14.36 25.39 -0.61
N ASP A 275 -13.92 26.65 -0.55
CA ASP A 275 -13.44 27.30 0.66
C ASP A 275 -14.56 27.49 1.72
N ASP A 276 -15.84 27.43 1.32
CA ASP A 276 -16.96 27.54 2.25
C ASP A 276 -17.07 26.32 3.19
N GLU A 277 -16.45 25.17 2.82
CA GLU A 277 -16.37 23.97 3.66
C GLU A 277 -15.29 24.05 4.75
N PHE A 278 -14.26 24.88 4.60
CA PHE A 278 -13.12 24.96 5.52
C PHE A 278 -13.52 25.25 6.99
N PRO A 279 -14.43 26.21 7.28
CA PRO A 279 -14.85 26.46 8.64
C PRO A 279 -15.57 25.26 9.29
N ALA A 280 -16.35 24.51 8.51
CA ALA A 280 -17.05 23.32 9.02
C ALA A 280 -16.05 22.18 9.36
N PHE A 281 -15.08 21.92 8.48
CA PHE A 281 -14.01 20.94 8.76
C PHE A 281 -13.17 21.34 9.96
N TYR A 282 -12.77 22.61 10.04
CA TYR A 282 -12.04 23.14 11.18
C TYR A 282 -12.83 22.96 12.49
N THR A 283 -14.12 23.31 12.51
CA THR A 283 -14.98 23.16 13.69
C THR A 283 -15.10 21.68 14.10
N THR A 284 -15.32 20.79 13.14
CA THR A 284 -15.35 19.34 13.40
C THR A 284 -14.03 18.85 13.98
N SER A 285 -12.90 19.28 13.42
CA SER A 285 -11.57 18.90 13.90
C SER A 285 -11.31 19.40 15.32
N MET A 286 -11.77 20.61 15.66
CA MET A 286 -11.63 21.22 16.99
C MET A 286 -12.52 20.56 18.05
N THR A 287 -13.73 20.13 17.68
CA THR A 287 -14.69 19.56 18.64
C THR A 287 -14.60 18.04 18.78
N SER A 288 -13.78 17.39 17.97
CA SER A 288 -13.59 15.94 18.01
C SER A 288 -12.84 15.51 19.27
N GLU A 289 -13.33 14.45 19.91
CA GLU A 289 -12.64 13.86 21.05
C GLU A 289 -11.50 12.94 20.56
N TYR A 290 -10.27 13.26 20.95
CA TYR A 290 -9.09 12.46 20.65
C TYR A 290 -8.88 11.41 21.77
N GLN A 291 -9.46 10.23 21.58
CA GLN A 291 -9.37 9.14 22.55
C GLN A 291 -8.24 8.18 22.18
N GLY A 292 -7.58 7.63 23.20
CA GLY A 292 -6.58 6.58 23.01
C GLY A 292 -7.24 5.25 22.67
N ILE A 293 -7.06 4.77 21.45
CA ILE A 293 -7.49 3.42 21.05
C ILE A 293 -6.29 2.48 21.23
N PRO A 294 -6.46 1.30 21.86
CA PRO A 294 -5.38 0.32 21.96
C PRO A 294 -4.93 -0.19 20.59
N PHE A 295 -3.63 -0.39 20.42
CA PHE A 295 -3.05 -0.87 19.16
C PHE A 295 -3.63 -2.20 18.69
N ASP A 296 -3.96 -3.11 19.62
CA ASP A 296 -4.54 -4.43 19.35
C ASP A 296 -5.90 -4.38 18.63
N ARG A 297 -6.57 -3.22 18.62
CA ARG A 297 -7.81 -2.98 17.87
C ARG A 297 -7.59 -2.38 16.49
N THR A 298 -6.37 -2.09 16.12
CA THR A 298 -6.07 -1.53 14.80
C THR A 298 -5.95 -2.62 13.74
N ARG A 299 -6.14 -2.23 12.49
CA ARG A 299 -5.99 -3.11 11.31
C ARG A 299 -4.56 -3.64 11.18
N ASN A 300 -3.57 -2.82 11.53
CA ASN A 300 -2.17 -3.24 11.56
C ASN A 300 -1.92 -4.36 12.57
N ALA A 301 -2.50 -4.29 13.77
CA ALA A 301 -2.41 -5.38 14.76
C ALA A 301 -3.04 -6.68 14.24
N GLU A 302 -4.15 -6.58 13.48
CA GLU A 302 -4.78 -7.74 12.85
C GLU A 302 -3.87 -8.38 11.79
N ILE A 303 -3.16 -7.59 10.98
CA ILE A 303 -2.15 -8.09 10.03
C ILE A 303 -1.07 -8.87 10.79
N PHE A 304 -0.54 -8.34 11.89
CA PHE A 304 0.44 -9.06 12.73
C PHE A 304 -0.12 -10.37 13.28
N ARG A 305 -1.38 -10.36 13.74
CA ARG A 305 -2.05 -11.55 14.26
C ARG A 305 -2.18 -12.64 13.20
N LEU A 306 -2.63 -12.28 12.01
CA LEU A 306 -2.75 -13.22 10.88
C LEU A 306 -1.38 -13.75 10.45
N THR A 307 -0.38 -12.89 10.34
CA THR A 307 0.99 -13.29 9.98
C THR A 307 1.56 -14.27 11.00
N LYS A 308 1.40 -13.99 12.30
CA LYS A 308 1.84 -14.88 13.37
C LYS A 308 1.12 -16.23 13.34
N ASN A 309 -0.19 -16.23 13.06
CA ASN A 309 -0.96 -17.48 12.93
C ASN A 309 -0.48 -18.31 11.74
N ASN A 310 -0.15 -17.65 10.61
CA ASN A 310 0.42 -18.33 9.46
C ASN A 310 1.79 -18.96 9.77
N LEU A 311 2.66 -18.23 10.45
CA LEU A 311 3.96 -18.73 10.90
C LEU A 311 3.82 -19.93 11.86
N LYS A 312 2.88 -19.89 12.80
CA LYS A 312 2.60 -21.03 13.68
C LYS A 312 2.15 -22.26 12.88
N TYR A 313 1.23 -22.07 11.94
CA TYR A 313 0.82 -23.17 11.07
C TYR A 313 2.00 -23.71 10.23
N THR A 314 2.88 -22.85 9.76
CA THR A 314 4.12 -23.23 9.06
C THR A 314 5.06 -24.05 9.97
N ALA A 315 5.14 -23.69 11.26
CA ALA A 315 5.91 -24.47 12.24
C ALA A 315 5.32 -25.86 12.45
N ASP A 316 4.00 -25.96 12.64
CA ASP A 316 3.29 -27.25 12.80
C ASP A 316 3.53 -28.17 11.59
N VAL A 317 3.46 -27.62 10.38
CA VAL A 317 3.76 -28.35 9.14
C VAL A 317 5.23 -28.78 9.10
N SER A 318 6.17 -27.91 9.53
CA SER A 318 7.59 -28.21 9.57
C SER A 318 7.90 -29.31 10.60
N GLU A 319 7.25 -29.28 11.76
CA GLU A 319 7.32 -30.37 12.75
C GLU A 319 6.80 -31.68 12.20
N ASN A 320 5.66 -31.66 11.49
CA ASN A 320 5.11 -32.86 10.86
C ASN A 320 6.08 -33.42 9.80
N LYS A 321 6.80 -32.57 9.06
CA LYS A 321 7.81 -33.00 8.08
C LYS A 321 9.02 -33.69 8.72
N LEU A 322 9.25 -33.54 10.02
CA LEU A 322 10.28 -34.29 10.76
C LEU A 322 9.91 -35.74 11.02
N LEU A 323 8.62 -36.06 11.00
CA LEU A 323 8.13 -37.42 11.22
C LEU A 323 8.61 -38.37 10.11
N PRO A 324 8.80 -39.67 10.41
CA PRO A 324 8.98 -40.69 9.40
C PRO A 324 7.80 -40.70 8.43
N GLN A 325 8.06 -40.97 7.18
CA GLN A 325 7.01 -41.30 6.23
C GLN A 325 6.60 -42.78 6.40
N LEU A 326 5.40 -42.99 6.77
CA LEU A 326 4.77 -44.30 6.83
C LEU A 326 3.49 -44.25 6.01
N ASP A 327 3.47 -44.98 4.90
CA ASP A 327 2.34 -44.99 3.98
C ASP A 327 1.76 -46.41 3.91
N LEU A 328 0.44 -46.50 3.89
CA LEU A 328 -0.30 -47.69 3.50
C LEU A 328 -0.52 -47.66 1.99
N VAL A 329 0.03 -48.61 1.27
CA VAL A 329 -0.06 -48.72 -0.19
C VAL A 329 -0.88 -49.88 -0.56
N GLY A 330 -1.91 -49.70 -1.39
CA GLY A 330 -2.68 -50.77 -1.96
C GLY A 330 -2.76 -50.63 -3.47
N GLU A 331 -2.71 -51.79 -4.16
CA GLU A 331 -2.87 -51.85 -5.61
C GLU A 331 -3.71 -53.05 -5.97
N TYR A 332 -4.64 -52.85 -6.86
CA TYR A 332 -5.44 -53.91 -7.49
C TYR A 332 -5.25 -53.83 -9.00
N THR A 333 -4.78 -54.91 -9.62
CA THR A 333 -4.50 -54.96 -11.05
C THR A 333 -5.19 -56.19 -11.66
N LYS A 334 -5.96 -55.92 -12.72
CA LYS A 334 -6.45 -56.97 -13.63
C LYS A 334 -5.57 -56.98 -14.87
N LYS A 335 -5.11 -58.15 -15.26
CA LYS A 335 -4.20 -58.35 -16.40
C LYS A 335 -4.48 -59.66 -17.13
N SER A 336 -3.89 -59.81 -18.31
CA SER A 336 -3.83 -61.08 -19.01
C SER A 336 -2.47 -61.21 -19.73
N ALA A 337 -2.22 -62.40 -20.26
CA ALA A 337 -1.05 -62.67 -21.07
C ALA A 337 -1.41 -63.64 -22.23
N ASP A 338 -1.21 -63.25 -23.46
CA ASP A 338 -1.42 -64.08 -24.64
C ASP A 338 -0.46 -63.70 -25.76
N VAL A 339 -0.16 -64.64 -26.64
CA VAL A 339 0.62 -64.40 -27.86
C VAL A 339 -0.16 -63.64 -28.93
N SER A 340 -1.49 -63.58 -28.81
CA SER A 340 -2.38 -62.82 -29.67
C SER A 340 -2.87 -61.57 -28.93
N PHE A 341 -2.67 -60.40 -29.49
CA PHE A 341 -3.15 -59.14 -28.93
C PHE A 341 -4.68 -59.15 -28.69
N SER A 342 -5.47 -59.65 -29.68
CA SER A 342 -6.91 -59.69 -29.56
C SER A 342 -7.36 -60.59 -28.37
N LYS A 343 -6.79 -61.79 -28.26
CA LYS A 343 -7.14 -62.68 -27.14
C LYS A 343 -6.70 -62.14 -25.78
N SER A 344 -5.56 -61.44 -25.73
CA SER A 344 -5.08 -60.84 -24.48
C SER A 344 -6.00 -59.71 -24.00
N THR A 345 -6.66 -58.99 -24.90
CA THR A 345 -7.56 -57.88 -24.57
C THR A 345 -9.01 -58.29 -24.29
N GLU A 346 -9.47 -59.42 -24.83
CA GLU A 346 -10.85 -59.92 -24.64
C GLU A 346 -11.15 -60.34 -23.19
N ASN A 347 -10.17 -60.92 -22.48
CA ASN A 347 -10.40 -61.45 -21.14
C ASN A 347 -9.19 -61.16 -20.23
N LEU A 348 -9.33 -60.13 -19.35
CA LEU A 348 -8.39 -59.90 -18.25
C LEU A 348 -8.71 -60.92 -17.12
N ASN A 349 -8.13 -62.10 -17.22
CA ASN A 349 -8.48 -63.27 -16.41
C ASN A 349 -7.56 -63.47 -15.18
N SER A 350 -6.49 -62.70 -15.07
CA SER A 350 -5.60 -62.71 -13.92
C SER A 350 -5.80 -61.48 -13.06
N THR A 351 -5.76 -61.65 -11.75
CA THR A 351 -5.92 -60.59 -10.76
C THR A 351 -4.74 -60.61 -9.82
N ASP A 352 -4.07 -59.46 -9.69
CA ASP A 352 -3.07 -59.26 -8.68
C ASP A 352 -3.60 -58.23 -7.68
N TYR A 353 -3.28 -58.42 -6.41
CA TYR A 353 -3.48 -57.41 -5.38
C TYR A 353 -2.21 -57.30 -4.54
N TYR A 354 -1.92 -56.09 -4.16
CA TYR A 354 -0.82 -55.76 -3.26
C TYR A 354 -1.38 -54.89 -2.14
N LEU A 355 -1.02 -55.19 -0.91
CA LEU A 355 -1.26 -54.37 0.24
C LEU A 355 0.00 -54.40 1.12
N GLY A 356 0.54 -53.24 1.42
CA GLY A 356 1.78 -53.15 2.16
C GLY A 356 2.00 -51.81 2.81
N PHE A 357 3.02 -51.73 3.62
CA PHE A 357 3.49 -50.51 4.23
C PHE A 357 4.81 -50.09 3.61
N SER A 358 4.95 -48.79 3.32
CA SER A 358 6.21 -48.17 2.92
C SER A 358 6.68 -47.29 4.06
N PHE A 359 7.90 -47.50 4.53
CA PHE A 359 8.52 -46.71 5.59
C PHE A 359 9.78 -46.06 5.07
N THR A 360 9.89 -44.74 5.22
CA THR A 360 11.09 -43.97 4.86
C THR A 360 11.37 -42.93 5.94
N HIS A 361 12.61 -42.86 6.42
CA HIS A 361 13.01 -41.83 7.38
C HIS A 361 14.42 -41.35 7.04
N PRO A 362 14.59 -40.04 6.71
CA PRO A 362 15.90 -39.44 6.54
C PRO A 362 16.59 -39.32 7.90
N LEU A 363 17.74 -39.99 8.10
CA LEU A 363 18.41 -40.06 9.41
C LEU A 363 18.83 -38.68 9.93
N GLN A 364 19.19 -37.74 9.06
CA GLN A 364 19.65 -36.40 9.46
C GLN A 364 18.53 -35.36 9.42
N ASN A 365 17.66 -35.41 8.41
CA ASN A 365 16.51 -34.50 8.18
C ASN A 365 16.85 -33.02 8.39
N THR A 366 18.06 -32.58 7.96
CA THR A 366 18.65 -31.26 8.22
C THR A 366 17.78 -30.14 7.65
N GLU A 367 17.26 -30.32 6.44
CA GLU A 367 16.40 -29.33 5.77
C GLU A 367 15.16 -29.00 6.61
N SER A 368 14.41 -30.01 7.05
CA SER A 368 13.18 -29.80 7.83
C SER A 368 13.47 -29.23 9.20
N ARG A 369 14.61 -29.58 9.83
CA ARG A 369 15.03 -28.97 11.11
C ARG A 369 15.37 -27.51 10.93
N SER A 370 16.20 -27.19 9.93
CA SER A 370 16.59 -25.80 9.63
C SER A 370 15.34 -24.95 9.34
N LYS A 371 14.37 -25.49 8.58
CA LYS A 371 13.13 -24.78 8.28
C LYS A 371 12.26 -24.54 9.50
N LEU A 372 12.20 -25.50 10.43
CA LEU A 372 11.49 -25.33 11.70
C LEU A 372 12.16 -24.23 12.55
N ASP A 373 13.49 -24.27 12.67
CA ASP A 373 14.23 -23.27 13.45
C ASP A 373 14.11 -21.87 12.84
N GLU A 374 14.22 -21.75 11.50
CA GLU A 374 13.94 -20.51 10.78
C GLU A 374 12.53 -19.97 11.06
N THR A 375 11.52 -20.85 11.05
CA THR A 375 10.14 -20.44 11.33
C THR A 375 9.94 -20.00 12.78
N LYS A 376 10.62 -20.64 13.75
CA LYS A 376 10.60 -20.19 15.15
C LYS A 376 11.24 -18.82 15.31
N LEU A 377 12.37 -18.58 14.66
CA LEU A 377 13.01 -17.26 14.65
C LEU A 377 12.10 -16.20 13.98
N ALA A 378 11.41 -16.55 12.89
CA ALA A 378 10.44 -15.64 12.26
C ALA A 378 9.25 -15.32 13.18
N ILE A 379 8.82 -16.25 14.05
CA ILE A 379 7.80 -15.98 15.07
C ILE A 379 8.33 -14.99 16.14
N ASP A 380 9.58 -15.11 16.54
CA ASP A 380 10.20 -14.18 17.49
C ASP A 380 10.43 -12.80 16.86
N GLU A 381 10.80 -12.76 15.56
CA GLU A 381 10.91 -11.54 14.79
C GLU A 381 9.57 -10.80 14.71
N ILE A 382 8.47 -11.48 14.32
CA ILE A 382 7.15 -10.84 14.23
C ILE A 382 6.62 -10.36 15.59
N ASN A 383 6.97 -11.02 16.70
CA ASN A 383 6.65 -10.56 18.05
C ASN A 383 7.42 -9.27 18.39
N SER A 384 8.67 -9.16 17.97
CA SER A 384 9.49 -7.96 18.14
C SER A 384 8.97 -6.80 17.29
N GLU A 385 8.63 -7.06 16.02
CA GLU A 385 8.03 -6.09 15.12
C GLU A 385 6.68 -5.57 15.63
N TYR A 386 5.84 -6.47 16.18
CA TYR A 386 4.59 -6.06 16.84
C TYR A 386 4.86 -5.07 17.98
N SER A 387 5.84 -5.34 18.83
CA SER A 387 6.21 -4.48 19.96
C SER A 387 6.74 -3.12 19.48
N ILE A 388 7.56 -3.11 18.43
CA ILE A 388 8.07 -1.88 17.80
C ILE A 388 6.91 -1.07 17.23
N SER A 389 5.98 -1.72 16.54
CA SER A 389 4.82 -1.07 15.92
C SER A 389 3.85 -0.51 16.97
N ASP A 390 3.59 -1.24 18.05
CA ASP A 390 2.79 -0.77 19.19
C ASP A 390 3.41 0.47 19.85
N ASN A 391 4.72 0.45 20.09
CA ASN A 391 5.43 1.60 20.63
C ASN A 391 5.41 2.81 19.69
N SER A 392 5.59 2.57 18.38
CA SER A 392 5.50 3.63 17.36
C SER A 392 4.11 4.22 17.27
N TYR A 393 3.08 3.37 17.30
CA TYR A 393 1.67 3.77 17.34
C TYR A 393 1.38 4.66 18.55
N LYS A 394 1.74 4.22 19.76
CA LYS A 394 1.55 4.97 21.01
C LYS A 394 2.24 6.33 20.96
N LYS A 395 3.48 6.37 20.42
CA LYS A 395 4.24 7.61 20.24
C LYS A 395 3.54 8.55 19.25
N SER A 396 3.09 8.04 18.09
CA SER A 396 2.41 8.82 17.08
C SER A 396 1.07 9.36 17.59
N LEU A 397 0.26 8.52 18.21
CA LEU A 397 -1.01 8.92 18.81
C LEU A 397 -0.83 9.99 19.90
N GLY A 398 0.15 9.77 20.81
CA GLY A 398 0.47 10.75 21.83
C GLY A 398 0.94 12.10 21.26
N ALA A 399 1.74 12.07 20.19
CA ALA A 399 2.18 13.27 19.49
C ALA A 399 1.02 14.01 18.82
N ILE A 400 0.12 13.30 18.15
CA ILE A 400 -1.07 13.90 17.52
C ILE A 400 -1.95 14.58 18.56
N ILE A 401 -2.25 13.89 19.67
CA ILE A 401 -3.09 14.44 20.76
C ILE A 401 -2.42 15.67 21.38
N SER A 402 -1.11 15.63 21.65
CA SER A 402 -0.37 16.76 22.19
C SER A 402 -0.35 17.94 21.22
N ASN A 403 -0.01 17.68 19.95
CA ASN A 403 0.05 18.72 18.91
C ASN A 403 -1.30 19.39 18.72
N HIS A 404 -2.39 18.64 18.81
CA HIS A 404 -3.75 19.21 18.71
C HIS A 404 -4.02 20.20 19.85
N LYS A 405 -3.79 19.77 21.12
CA LYS A 405 -3.99 20.62 22.30
C LYS A 405 -3.10 21.89 22.28
N ASP A 406 -1.85 21.73 21.85
CA ASP A 406 -0.93 22.85 21.72
C ASP A 406 -1.37 23.81 20.62
N ALA A 407 -1.85 23.29 19.49
CA ALA A 407 -2.37 24.10 18.39
C ALA A 407 -3.61 24.91 18.80
N GLU A 408 -4.54 24.32 19.54
CA GLU A 408 -5.72 25.01 20.10
C GLU A 408 -5.30 26.18 21.01
N ARG A 409 -4.39 25.91 21.95
CA ARG A 409 -3.89 26.93 22.88
C ARG A 409 -3.18 28.07 22.16
N ILE A 410 -2.31 27.73 21.19
CA ILE A 410 -1.57 28.72 20.39
C ILE A 410 -2.54 29.54 19.55
N LEU A 411 -3.54 28.92 18.95
CA LEU A 411 -4.54 29.62 18.14
C LEU A 411 -5.30 30.67 18.96
N ALA A 412 -5.78 30.33 20.15
CA ALA A 412 -6.47 31.25 21.02
C ALA A 412 -5.60 32.46 21.41
N LEU A 413 -4.29 32.24 21.61
CA LEU A 413 -3.34 33.31 21.91
C LEU A 413 -3.07 34.20 20.70
N ARG A 414 -2.93 33.63 19.49
CA ARG A 414 -2.72 34.38 18.26
C ARG A 414 -3.92 35.23 17.88
N GLU A 415 -5.14 34.70 18.03
CA GLU A 415 -6.37 35.46 17.78
C GLU A 415 -6.48 36.68 18.70
N LYS A 416 -6.18 36.53 20.00
CA LYS A 416 -6.11 37.67 20.95
C LYS A 416 -5.00 38.65 20.54
N ARG A 417 -3.85 38.17 20.12
CA ARG A 417 -2.74 39.02 19.66
C ARG A 417 -3.13 39.83 18.42
N ILE A 418 -3.85 39.22 17.46
CA ILE A 418 -4.37 39.92 16.28
C ILE A 418 -5.32 41.04 16.67
N GLU A 419 -6.19 40.84 17.67
CA GLU A 419 -7.10 41.90 18.17
C GLU A 419 -6.29 43.10 18.71
N ILE A 420 -5.27 42.84 19.53
CA ILE A 420 -4.42 43.86 20.12
C ILE A 420 -3.61 44.58 19.02
N LEU A 421 -3.01 43.84 18.10
CA LEU A 421 -2.24 44.42 17.00
C LEU A 421 -3.11 45.25 16.04
N ASN A 422 -4.32 44.85 15.76
CA ASN A 422 -5.27 45.65 14.97
C ASN A 422 -5.65 46.93 15.67
N ALA A 423 -5.83 46.90 17.00
CA ALA A 423 -6.07 48.15 17.77
C ALA A 423 -4.86 49.05 17.76
N LYS A 424 -3.65 48.52 17.97
CA LYS A 424 -2.36 49.22 17.88
C LYS A 424 -2.20 49.84 16.50
N TYR A 425 -2.38 49.07 15.42
CA TYR A 425 -2.26 49.57 14.04
C TYR A 425 -3.17 50.76 13.75
N ARG A 426 -4.45 50.67 14.18
CA ARG A 426 -5.41 51.77 13.98
C ARG A 426 -4.98 53.03 14.72
N PHE A 427 -4.52 52.89 15.96
CA PHE A 427 -4.01 54.03 16.75
C PHE A 427 -2.76 54.65 16.13
N GLU A 428 -1.78 53.82 15.72
CA GLU A 428 -0.55 54.30 15.08
C GLU A 428 -0.82 54.97 13.73
N LEU A 429 -1.74 54.42 12.92
CA LEU A 429 -2.15 55.04 11.66
C LEU A 429 -2.77 56.41 11.89
N GLN A 430 -3.62 56.58 12.92
CA GLN A 430 -4.21 57.84 13.29
C GLN A 430 -3.12 58.86 13.73
N LYS A 431 -2.16 58.46 14.55
CA LYS A 431 -1.04 59.30 14.99
C LYS A 431 -0.13 59.68 13.83
N TYR A 432 0.13 58.79 12.91
CA TYR A 432 0.87 59.10 11.67
C TYR A 432 0.14 60.16 10.83
N GLN A 433 -1.20 60.04 10.69
CA GLN A 433 -2.00 61.02 9.97
C GLN A 433 -1.93 62.41 10.62
N GLN A 434 -1.76 62.48 11.94
CA GLN A 434 -1.58 63.70 12.72
C GLN A 434 -0.12 64.19 12.74
N SER A 435 0.80 63.57 12.02
CA SER A 435 2.25 63.83 12.03
C SER A 435 2.91 63.65 13.40
N GLN A 436 2.37 62.79 14.27
CA GLN A 436 2.85 62.51 15.62
C GLN A 436 3.61 61.19 15.73
N LEU A 437 3.72 60.42 14.65
CA LEU A 437 4.42 59.16 14.59
C LEU A 437 5.07 58.99 13.21
N ASP A 438 6.20 58.27 13.14
CA ASP A 438 6.86 57.93 11.87
C ASP A 438 6.11 56.84 11.12
N LEU A 439 6.29 56.81 9.79
CA LEU A 439 5.67 55.82 8.92
C LEU A 439 6.19 54.40 9.19
N GLN A 440 7.47 54.24 9.56
CA GLN A 440 8.09 52.94 9.74
C GLN A 440 7.39 52.15 10.85
N THR A 441 7.03 52.80 11.97
CA THR A 441 6.29 52.18 13.06
C THR A 441 4.95 51.59 12.58
N VAL A 442 4.22 52.32 11.75
CA VAL A 442 2.93 51.88 11.19
C VAL A 442 3.13 50.66 10.27
N ILE A 443 4.20 50.71 9.42
CA ILE A 443 4.55 49.61 8.51
C ILE A 443 4.92 48.36 9.31
N ASP A 444 5.75 48.50 10.35
CA ASP A 444 6.20 47.35 11.15
C ASP A 444 4.98 46.63 11.83
N THR A 445 4.03 47.42 12.38
CA THR A 445 2.81 46.86 12.96
C THR A 445 1.93 46.24 11.89
N ALA A 446 1.82 46.82 10.69
CA ALA A 446 1.06 46.19 9.58
C ALA A 446 1.66 44.86 9.16
N ILE A 447 2.99 44.75 9.09
CA ILE A 447 3.68 43.49 8.80
C ILE A 447 3.42 42.47 9.91
N GLU A 448 3.45 42.87 11.17
CA GLU A 448 3.19 41.99 12.32
C GLU A 448 1.77 41.44 12.29
N VAL A 449 0.75 42.25 12.02
CA VAL A 449 -0.66 41.83 11.83
C VAL A 449 -0.76 40.82 10.69
N THR A 450 -0.10 41.06 9.57
CA THR A 450 -0.10 40.18 8.39
C THR A 450 0.44 38.82 8.74
N ASN A 451 1.63 38.78 9.36
CA ASN A 451 2.30 37.53 9.72
C ASN A 451 1.46 36.70 10.72
N GLU A 452 0.81 37.34 11.71
CA GLU A 452 -0.06 36.66 12.64
C GLU A 452 -1.30 36.06 11.95
N ARG A 453 -1.93 36.78 11.03
CA ARG A 453 -3.09 36.27 10.29
C ARG A 453 -2.73 35.10 9.38
N ILE A 454 -1.60 35.14 8.68
CA ILE A 454 -1.08 34.03 7.90
C ILE A 454 -0.84 32.82 8.82
N SER A 455 -0.19 33.05 9.97
CA SER A 455 0.07 31.99 10.94
C SER A 455 -1.23 31.35 11.49
N VAL A 456 -2.31 32.11 11.61
CA VAL A 456 -3.63 31.58 12.03
C VAL A 456 -4.22 30.68 10.95
N ILE A 457 -4.14 31.06 9.66
CA ILE A 457 -4.61 30.22 8.55
C ILE A 457 -3.84 28.89 8.53
N GLN A 458 -2.51 28.96 8.64
CA GLN A 458 -1.63 27.77 8.66
C GLN A 458 -1.93 26.87 9.86
N LEU A 459 -2.16 27.45 11.03
CA LEU A 459 -2.49 26.68 12.24
C LEU A 459 -3.85 26.00 12.16
N LYS A 460 -4.87 26.66 11.58
CA LYS A 460 -6.18 26.06 11.33
C LYS A 460 -6.08 24.86 10.39
N LYS A 461 -5.31 24.97 9.33
CA LYS A 461 -5.02 23.83 8.43
C LYS A 461 -4.29 22.70 9.18
N GLN A 462 -3.29 23.03 10.00
CA GLN A 462 -2.56 22.03 10.79
C GLN A 462 -3.50 21.25 11.75
N ILE A 463 -4.49 21.91 12.33
CA ILE A 463 -5.51 21.26 13.17
C ILE A 463 -6.32 20.25 12.36
N ILE A 464 -6.72 20.61 11.13
CA ILE A 464 -7.42 19.68 10.23
C ILE A 464 -6.51 18.50 9.84
N GLU A 465 -5.25 18.75 9.52
CA GLU A 465 -4.28 17.68 9.21
C GLU A 465 -4.07 16.71 10.38
N ASN A 466 -3.97 17.24 11.60
CA ASN A 466 -3.88 16.41 12.81
C ASN A 466 -5.13 15.54 12.99
N TYR A 467 -6.31 16.05 12.67
CA TYR A 467 -7.55 15.27 12.71
C TYR A 467 -7.57 14.16 11.65
N ILE A 468 -7.11 14.46 10.43
CA ILE A 468 -6.97 13.46 9.37
C ILE A 468 -6.00 12.34 9.83
N ASP A 469 -4.85 12.71 10.40
CA ASP A 469 -3.87 11.74 10.90
C ASP A 469 -4.40 10.91 12.07
N TYR A 470 -5.16 11.54 12.97
CA TYR A 470 -5.81 10.84 14.07
C TYR A 470 -6.86 9.84 13.57
N SER A 471 -7.73 10.28 12.66
CA SER A 471 -8.76 9.43 12.08
C SER A 471 -8.16 8.23 11.35
N ASP A 472 -7.07 8.45 10.60
CA ASP A 472 -6.35 7.39 9.91
C ASP A 472 -5.74 6.37 10.88
N LEU A 473 -5.08 6.87 11.92
CA LEU A 473 -4.36 6.03 12.90
C LEU A 473 -5.32 5.19 13.76
N THR A 474 -6.54 5.69 14.04
CA THR A 474 -7.48 5.09 14.99
C THR A 474 -8.63 4.33 14.34
N GLU A 475 -8.70 4.26 13.02
CA GLU A 475 -9.75 3.52 12.34
C GLU A 475 -9.62 2.02 12.57
N MET A 476 -10.71 1.40 13.05
CA MET A 476 -10.78 -0.04 13.33
C MET A 476 -10.95 -0.86 12.03
N PRO A 477 -10.62 -2.18 12.09
CA PRO A 477 -10.79 -3.10 10.97
C PRO A 477 -12.23 -3.19 10.46
#